data_622790da52025fe4bcbf2860001b58ea
#
_entry.id   622790da52025fe4bcbf2860001b58ea
#
_cell.length_a   1.000
_cell.length_b   1.000
_cell.length_c   1.000
_cell.angle_alpha   90.00
_cell.angle_beta   90.00
_cell.angle_gamma   90.00
#
_symmetry.space_group_name_H-M   'P 1'
#
loop_
_entity.id
_entity.type
_entity.pdbx_description
1 polymer ?
#
loop_
_entity_poly.entity_id
_entity_poly.type
_entity_poly.pdbx_seq_one_letter_code
_entity_poly.pdbx_strand_id
1 'polypeptide(L)'
;MKHLNLILNIVLLLGLALLYIFHFSSGKKDSVTSTVTEMKKTGDSTAELPIAFLNIDTLLSKMIMYTDLQDELGKKQQNLEANFASKYKTFEQSVTQFQNEVSKGLLTRSEMQTKDQQLAGERQKLENLQSEYLNQMQEEGMVGHRKVINYIMEYLKEYNQDNKFQYIFSFSFGSNLLYADEGNDITSEILTGLNNKYKLEKVKK
;
A
#
# COMPACT_ATOMS: atom_id res chain seq x y z
N MET A 1 -35.05 67.82 -20.60
CA MET A 1 -34.48 66.63 -19.95
C MET A 1 -35.27 65.33 -20.15
N LYS A 2 -36.61 65.37 -20.34
CA LYS A 2 -37.40 64.14 -20.53
C LYS A 2 -37.10 63.40 -21.82
N HIS A 3 -36.77 64.11 -22.91
CA HIS A 3 -36.45 63.48 -24.22
C HIS A 3 -35.04 62.85 -24.27
N LEU A 4 -34.10 63.34 -23.44
CA LEU A 4 -32.75 62.78 -23.40
C LEU A 4 -32.75 61.38 -22.79
N ASN A 5 -33.52 61.17 -21.73
CA ASN A 5 -33.68 59.86 -21.11
C ASN A 5 -34.43 58.87 -22.01
N LEU A 6 -35.38 59.37 -22.80
CA LEU A 6 -36.08 58.53 -23.78
C LEU A 6 -35.12 58.03 -24.90
N ILE A 7 -34.30 58.94 -25.43
CA ILE A 7 -33.32 58.60 -26.47
C ILE A 7 -32.26 57.63 -25.91
N LEU A 8 -31.78 57.84 -24.68
CA LEU A 8 -30.82 56.95 -24.01
C LEU A 8 -31.36 55.53 -23.84
N ASN A 9 -32.66 55.42 -23.41
CA ASN A 9 -33.31 54.10 -23.27
C ASN A 9 -33.52 53.39 -24.63
N ILE A 10 -33.83 54.13 -25.69
CA ILE A 10 -33.99 53.53 -27.03
C ILE A 10 -32.62 53.03 -27.55
N VAL A 11 -31.53 53.77 -27.34
CA VAL A 11 -30.18 53.36 -27.72
C VAL A 11 -29.74 52.13 -26.94
N LEU A 12 -30.08 52.07 -25.64
CA LEU A 12 -29.75 50.91 -24.78
C LEU A 12 -30.53 49.66 -25.19
N LEU A 13 -31.82 49.81 -25.56
CA LEU A 13 -32.65 48.72 -26.07
C LEU A 13 -32.15 48.21 -27.45
N LEU A 14 -31.73 49.11 -28.35
CA LEU A 14 -31.14 48.73 -29.61
C LEU A 14 -29.79 48.03 -29.46
N GLY A 15 -28.97 48.46 -28.50
CA GLY A 15 -27.71 47.81 -28.10
C GLY A 15 -27.93 46.42 -27.59
N LEU A 16 -28.93 46.23 -26.70
CA LEU A 16 -29.33 44.92 -26.18
C LEU A 16 -29.88 43.99 -27.27
N ALA A 17 -30.68 44.52 -28.19
CA ALA A 17 -31.20 43.75 -29.31
C ALA A 17 -30.07 43.29 -30.26
N LEU A 18 -29.09 44.12 -30.55
CA LEU A 18 -27.91 43.78 -31.33
C LEU A 18 -27.05 42.74 -30.65
N LEU A 19 -26.82 42.85 -29.33
CA LEU A 19 -26.10 41.85 -28.54
C LEU A 19 -26.83 40.51 -28.54
N TYR A 20 -28.17 40.52 -28.43
CA TYR A 20 -28.98 39.31 -28.48
C TYR A 20 -28.92 38.63 -29.86
N ILE A 21 -28.99 39.41 -30.94
CA ILE A 21 -28.86 38.87 -32.31
C ILE A 21 -27.44 38.33 -32.53
N PHE A 22 -26.39 38.99 -32.06
CA PHE A 22 -25.02 38.49 -32.16
C PHE A 22 -24.80 37.22 -31.32
N HIS A 23 -25.34 37.20 -30.11
CA HIS A 23 -25.22 36.01 -29.25
C HIS A 23 -26.03 34.83 -29.77
N PHE A 24 -27.20 35.07 -30.33
CA PHE A 24 -28.06 34.01 -30.88
C PHE A 24 -27.74 33.64 -32.32
N SER A 25 -27.19 34.56 -33.11
CA SER A 25 -26.76 34.32 -34.48
C SER A 25 -25.36 33.72 -34.59
N SER A 26 -24.56 33.83 -33.50
CA SER A 26 -23.25 33.13 -33.38
C SER A 26 -23.39 31.71 -32.91
N GLY A 27 -24.61 31.25 -32.67
CA GLY A 27 -24.98 29.85 -32.46
C GLY A 27 -24.96 29.09 -33.81
N LYS A 28 -23.78 28.94 -34.44
CA LYS A 28 -23.50 27.69 -35.10
C LYS A 28 -23.69 26.65 -34.02
N LYS A 29 -24.78 25.92 -34.12
CA LYS A 29 -24.91 24.59 -33.57
C LYS A 29 -23.75 23.78 -34.14
N ASP A 30 -22.60 23.84 -33.50
CA ASP A 30 -21.80 22.64 -33.43
C ASP A 30 -22.66 21.68 -32.59
N SER A 31 -23.53 21.01 -33.32
CA SER A 31 -23.95 19.68 -32.92
C SER A 31 -22.66 18.99 -32.57
N VAL A 32 -22.41 18.82 -31.26
CA VAL A 32 -21.63 17.69 -30.80
C VAL A 32 -22.53 16.48 -31.07
N THR A 33 -22.70 16.21 -32.37
CA THR A 33 -22.82 14.85 -32.82
C THR A 33 -21.53 14.24 -32.26
N SER A 34 -21.68 13.43 -31.25
CA SER A 34 -20.74 12.35 -30.95
C SER A 34 -20.69 11.52 -32.22
N THR A 35 -19.99 12.02 -33.20
CA THR A 35 -19.40 11.17 -34.19
C THR A 35 -18.34 10.43 -33.38
N VAL A 36 -18.77 9.33 -32.76
CA VAL A 36 -17.91 8.17 -32.74
C VAL A 36 -17.55 8.05 -34.23
N THR A 37 -16.48 8.73 -34.60
CA THR A 37 -15.77 8.41 -35.79
C THR A 37 -15.40 6.96 -35.55
N GLU A 38 -16.16 6.05 -36.16
CA GLU A 38 -15.61 4.76 -36.47
C GLU A 38 -14.28 5.12 -37.15
N MET A 39 -13.20 4.99 -36.39
CA MET A 39 -11.88 4.97 -36.94
C MET A 39 -11.90 3.79 -37.89
N LYS A 40 -12.26 4.11 -39.15
CA LYS A 40 -12.07 3.24 -40.27
C LYS A 40 -10.63 2.78 -40.14
N LYS A 41 -10.44 1.50 -39.79
CA LYS A 41 -9.16 0.81 -39.82
C LYS A 41 -8.58 1.01 -41.23
N THR A 42 -8.00 2.16 -41.48
CA THR A 42 -7.02 2.34 -42.51
C THR A 42 -5.77 1.67 -41.96
N GLY A 43 -5.37 0.61 -42.65
CA GLY A 43 -4.27 -0.27 -42.27
C GLY A 43 -2.93 0.47 -42.21
N ASP A 44 -2.75 1.14 -41.07
CA ASP A 44 -1.46 1.51 -40.54
C ASP A 44 -1.34 0.74 -39.24
N SER A 45 -0.36 -0.11 -39.14
CA SER A 45 -0.08 -0.93 -37.98
C SER A 45 0.24 0.00 -36.81
N THR A 46 -0.79 0.56 -36.19
CA THR A 46 -0.65 0.92 -34.78
C THR A 46 -0.41 -0.39 -34.07
N ALA A 47 0.86 -0.73 -33.88
CA ALA A 47 1.23 -1.86 -33.04
C ALA A 47 0.47 -1.68 -31.73
N GLU A 48 -0.59 -2.48 -31.55
CA GLU A 48 -1.29 -2.53 -30.27
C GLU A 48 -0.18 -2.80 -29.26
N LEU A 49 0.05 -1.86 -28.37
CA LEU A 49 1.01 -2.04 -27.29
C LEU A 49 0.47 -3.19 -26.43
N PRO A 50 1.09 -4.37 -26.44
CA PRO A 50 0.58 -5.48 -25.65
C PRO A 50 0.76 -5.15 -24.17
N ILE A 51 -0.35 -4.91 -23.51
CA ILE A 51 -0.45 -4.55 -22.10
C ILE A 51 -1.09 -5.69 -21.37
N ALA A 52 -0.54 -6.06 -20.21
CA ALA A 52 -1.16 -6.98 -19.28
C ALA A 52 -1.28 -6.33 -17.90
N PHE A 53 -2.08 -6.92 -17.04
CA PHE A 53 -2.11 -6.58 -15.63
C PHE A 53 -2.18 -7.83 -14.75
N LEU A 54 -1.78 -7.66 -13.49
CA LEU A 54 -1.95 -8.66 -12.45
C LEU A 54 -2.58 -8.04 -11.21
N ASN A 55 -3.51 -8.76 -10.61
CA ASN A 55 -4.10 -8.38 -9.34
C ASN A 55 -3.14 -8.78 -8.21
N ILE A 56 -2.43 -7.78 -7.65
CA ILE A 56 -1.38 -8.04 -6.65
C ILE A 56 -1.97 -8.56 -5.33
N ASP A 57 -3.19 -8.13 -4.96
CA ASP A 57 -3.84 -8.59 -3.73
C ASP A 57 -4.17 -10.08 -3.83
N THR A 58 -4.74 -10.50 -4.99
CA THR A 58 -5.01 -11.91 -5.29
C THR A 58 -3.71 -12.72 -5.37
N LEU A 59 -2.68 -12.17 -6.01
CA LEU A 59 -1.39 -12.82 -6.15
C LEU A 59 -0.76 -13.09 -4.77
N LEU A 60 -0.61 -12.06 -3.94
CA LEU A 60 -0.01 -12.18 -2.61
C LEU A 60 -0.81 -13.12 -1.71
N SER A 61 -2.15 -13.00 -1.70
CA SER A 61 -2.98 -13.84 -0.83
C SER A 61 -2.90 -15.35 -1.13
N LYS A 62 -2.52 -15.73 -2.36
CA LYS A 62 -2.44 -17.13 -2.82
C LYS A 62 -1.00 -17.61 -3.10
N MET A 63 -0.01 -16.73 -2.96
CA MET A 63 1.39 -17.04 -3.21
C MET A 63 2.00 -17.77 -2.01
N ILE A 64 2.52 -18.99 -2.24
CA ILE A 64 3.08 -19.86 -1.19
C ILE A 64 4.25 -19.18 -0.47
N MET A 65 5.14 -18.52 -1.21
CA MET A 65 6.27 -17.80 -0.61
C MET A 65 5.80 -16.72 0.36
N TYR A 66 4.71 -15.99 0.05
CA TYR A 66 4.17 -14.96 0.92
C TYR A 66 3.52 -15.56 2.18
N THR A 67 2.80 -16.67 2.03
CA THR A 67 2.21 -17.40 3.17
C THR A 67 3.31 -17.92 4.10
N ASP A 68 4.35 -18.56 3.55
CA ASP A 68 5.50 -19.05 4.32
C ASP A 68 6.18 -17.90 5.09
N LEU A 69 6.34 -16.74 4.47
CA LEU A 69 6.90 -15.55 5.12
C LEU A 69 6.02 -15.06 6.28
N GLN A 70 4.70 -15.01 6.08
CA GLN A 70 3.76 -14.59 7.14
C GLN A 70 3.80 -15.57 8.33
N ASP A 71 3.88 -16.87 8.04
CA ASP A 71 4.00 -17.90 9.08
C ASP A 71 5.33 -17.79 9.85
N GLU A 72 6.44 -17.51 9.16
CA GLU A 72 7.75 -17.28 9.79
C GLU A 72 7.74 -16.05 10.69
N LEU A 73 7.21 -14.93 10.20
CA LEU A 73 7.08 -13.71 10.99
C LEU A 73 6.15 -13.90 12.19
N GLY A 74 5.03 -14.61 12.02
CA GLY A 74 4.10 -14.94 13.11
C GLY A 74 4.74 -15.77 14.20
N LYS A 75 5.50 -16.82 13.85
CA LYS A 75 6.26 -17.63 14.80
C LYS A 75 7.31 -16.81 15.55
N LYS A 76 8.02 -15.93 14.82
CA LYS A 76 9.01 -15.07 15.43
C LYS A 76 8.39 -14.09 16.42
N GLN A 77 7.28 -13.46 16.05
CA GLN A 77 6.52 -12.60 16.96
C GLN A 77 6.13 -13.34 18.23
N GLN A 78 5.55 -14.54 18.11
CA GLN A 78 5.18 -15.36 19.28
C GLN A 78 6.37 -15.66 20.18
N ASN A 79 7.53 -15.98 19.59
CA ASN A 79 8.75 -16.25 20.36
C ASN A 79 9.26 -15.00 21.10
N LEU A 80 9.24 -13.83 20.46
CA LEU A 80 9.62 -12.56 21.07
C LEU A 80 8.68 -12.17 22.20
N GLU A 81 7.38 -12.32 21.99
CA GLU A 81 6.35 -12.07 23.01
C GLU A 81 6.50 -13.00 24.22
N ALA A 82 6.71 -14.30 24.00
CA ALA A 82 6.93 -15.27 25.07
C ALA A 82 8.22 -14.97 25.87
N ASN A 83 9.29 -14.58 25.19
CA ASN A 83 10.55 -14.18 25.83
C ASN A 83 10.35 -12.92 26.68
N PHE A 84 9.67 -11.91 26.13
CA PHE A 84 9.36 -10.68 26.87
C PHE A 84 8.49 -10.98 28.10
N ALA A 85 7.42 -11.75 27.95
CA ALA A 85 6.53 -12.13 29.03
C ALA A 85 7.27 -12.86 30.15
N SER A 86 8.19 -13.77 29.81
CA SER A 86 9.02 -14.47 30.79
C SER A 86 9.91 -13.52 31.58
N LYS A 87 10.59 -12.58 30.92
CA LYS A 87 11.45 -11.57 31.54
C LYS A 87 10.65 -10.60 32.40
N TYR A 88 9.49 -10.18 31.92
CA TYR A 88 8.59 -9.31 32.67
C TYR A 88 8.07 -9.98 33.95
N LYS A 89 7.69 -11.26 33.87
CA LYS A 89 7.28 -12.05 35.05
C LYS A 89 8.40 -12.16 36.10
N THR A 90 9.65 -12.36 35.65
CA THR A 90 10.81 -12.39 36.57
C THR A 90 10.98 -11.04 37.26
N PHE A 91 10.86 -9.94 36.51
CA PHE A 91 10.91 -8.60 37.09
C PHE A 91 9.80 -8.35 38.11
N GLU A 92 8.54 -8.74 37.83
CA GLU A 92 7.43 -8.63 38.77
C GLU A 92 7.69 -9.43 40.08
N GLN A 93 8.28 -10.61 39.95
CA GLN A 93 8.68 -11.41 41.11
C GLN A 93 9.76 -10.69 41.96
N SER A 94 10.76 -10.08 41.31
CA SER A 94 11.78 -9.28 41.96
C SER A 94 11.20 -8.07 42.70
N VAL A 95 10.26 -7.37 42.06
CA VAL A 95 9.54 -6.25 42.70
C VAL A 95 8.74 -6.70 43.89
N THR A 96 8.00 -7.81 43.79
CA THR A 96 7.18 -8.37 44.86
C THR A 96 8.07 -8.81 46.05
N GLN A 97 9.21 -9.46 45.75
CA GLN A 97 10.17 -9.86 46.78
C GLN A 97 10.74 -8.63 47.49
N PHE A 98 11.14 -7.61 46.78
CA PHE A 98 11.66 -6.37 47.35
C PHE A 98 10.64 -5.71 48.29
N GLN A 99 9.38 -5.58 47.85
CA GLN A 99 8.31 -5.04 48.66
C GLN A 99 8.09 -5.85 49.96
N ASN A 100 8.14 -7.18 49.89
CA ASN A 100 8.03 -8.06 51.05
C ASN A 100 9.20 -7.90 52.05
N GLU A 101 10.42 -7.78 51.53
CA GLU A 101 11.62 -7.57 52.35
C GLU A 101 11.57 -6.20 53.05
N VAL A 102 11.16 -5.13 52.34
CA VAL A 102 10.95 -3.81 52.94
C VAL A 102 9.87 -3.83 54.03
N SER A 103 8.71 -4.44 53.77
CA SER A 103 7.60 -4.49 54.71
C SER A 103 7.93 -5.24 55.98
N LYS A 104 8.81 -6.25 55.90
CA LYS A 104 9.28 -7.04 57.05
C LYS A 104 10.48 -6.42 57.75
N GLY A 105 10.98 -5.27 57.29
CA GLY A 105 12.16 -4.61 57.88
C GLY A 105 13.46 -5.41 57.74
N LEU A 106 13.57 -6.25 56.70
CA LEU A 106 14.71 -7.15 56.49
C LEU A 106 15.89 -6.47 55.82
N LEU A 107 15.73 -5.23 55.36
CA LEU A 107 16.74 -4.49 54.59
C LEU A 107 17.22 -3.26 55.35
N THR A 108 18.52 -3.01 55.28
CA THR A 108 19.12 -1.72 55.68
C THR A 108 18.78 -0.64 54.64
N ARG A 109 18.91 0.62 55.02
CA ARG A 109 18.69 1.76 54.09
C ARG A 109 19.58 1.69 52.83
N SER A 110 20.81 1.26 52.98
CA SER A 110 21.75 1.10 51.85
C SER A 110 21.32 -0.02 50.91
N GLU A 111 20.87 -1.16 51.43
CA GLU A 111 20.36 -2.29 50.63
C GLU A 111 19.06 -1.95 49.92
N MET A 112 18.14 -1.21 50.57
CA MET A 112 16.92 -0.70 49.92
C MET A 112 17.26 0.18 48.73
N GLN A 113 18.21 1.13 48.89
CA GLN A 113 18.62 2.03 47.80
C GLN A 113 19.28 1.27 46.65
N THR A 114 20.12 0.28 46.94
CA THR A 114 20.77 -0.54 45.91
C THR A 114 19.77 -1.38 45.14
N LYS A 115 18.81 -2.04 45.81
CA LYS A 115 17.76 -2.83 45.14
C LYS A 115 16.81 -1.97 44.33
N ASP A 116 16.45 -0.78 44.81
CA ASP A 116 15.61 0.17 44.06
C ASP A 116 16.30 0.58 42.76
N GLN A 117 17.58 0.91 42.82
CA GLN A 117 18.38 1.23 41.60
C GLN A 117 18.47 0.04 40.64
N GLN A 118 18.62 -1.20 41.16
CA GLN A 118 18.64 -2.41 40.32
C GLN A 118 17.31 -2.61 39.62
N LEU A 119 16.17 -2.51 40.35
CA LEU A 119 14.85 -2.63 39.75
C LEU A 119 14.56 -1.55 38.72
N ALA A 120 14.99 -0.30 38.97
CA ALA A 120 14.88 0.78 38.01
C ALA A 120 15.68 0.46 36.72
N GLY A 121 16.89 -0.08 36.87
CA GLY A 121 17.71 -0.52 35.73
C GLY A 121 17.11 -1.71 34.97
N GLU A 122 16.51 -2.68 35.68
CA GLU A 122 15.82 -3.81 35.06
C GLU A 122 14.58 -3.37 34.27
N ARG A 123 13.78 -2.48 34.84
CA ARG A 123 12.66 -1.87 34.16
C ARG A 123 13.07 -1.18 32.85
N GLN A 124 14.13 -0.35 32.90
CA GLN A 124 14.65 0.33 31.70
C GLN A 124 15.10 -0.66 30.62
N LYS A 125 15.73 -1.78 31.04
CA LYS A 125 16.12 -2.84 30.08
C LYS A 125 14.91 -3.49 29.44
N LEU A 126 13.80 -3.72 30.17
CA LEU A 126 12.58 -4.26 29.61
C LEU A 126 11.92 -3.29 28.62
N GLU A 127 11.88 -1.99 28.94
CA GLU A 127 11.35 -0.95 28.04
C GLU A 127 12.17 -0.90 26.72
N ASN A 128 13.50 -0.96 26.84
CA ASN A 128 14.37 -0.99 25.66
C ASN A 128 14.18 -2.26 24.85
N LEU A 129 14.07 -3.42 25.50
CA LEU A 129 13.83 -4.71 24.84
C LEU A 129 12.51 -4.73 24.07
N GLN A 130 11.45 -4.16 24.64
CA GLN A 130 10.16 -4.04 23.95
C GLN A 130 10.28 -3.18 22.68
N SER A 131 10.97 -2.04 22.78
CA SER A 131 11.22 -1.17 21.63
C SER A 131 12.06 -1.86 20.55
N GLU A 132 13.10 -2.61 20.95
CA GLU A 132 13.94 -3.39 20.05
C GLU A 132 13.10 -4.46 19.31
N TYR A 133 12.23 -5.18 20.01
CA TYR A 133 11.39 -6.19 19.38
C TYR A 133 10.42 -5.60 18.35
N LEU A 134 9.80 -4.45 18.66
CA LEU A 134 8.93 -3.76 17.71
C LEU A 134 9.70 -3.32 16.46
N ASN A 135 10.87 -2.73 16.62
CA ASN A 135 11.72 -2.30 15.51
C ASN A 135 12.18 -3.49 14.66
N GLN A 136 12.59 -4.60 15.31
CA GLN A 136 13.00 -5.81 14.62
C GLN A 136 11.88 -6.41 13.77
N MET A 137 10.66 -6.51 14.32
CA MET A 137 9.51 -7.02 13.60
C MET A 137 9.14 -6.14 12.41
N GLN A 138 9.19 -4.82 12.57
CA GLN A 138 8.94 -3.88 11.48
C GLN A 138 9.99 -4.02 10.36
N GLU A 139 11.27 -4.08 10.71
CA GLU A 139 12.36 -4.23 9.74
C GLU A 139 12.23 -5.55 8.96
N GLU A 140 12.02 -6.66 9.66
CA GLU A 140 11.86 -7.97 9.03
C GLU A 140 10.62 -8.04 8.13
N GLY A 141 9.52 -7.42 8.53
CA GLY A 141 8.33 -7.29 7.69
C GLY A 141 8.62 -6.54 6.39
N MET A 142 9.34 -5.41 6.47
CA MET A 142 9.73 -4.63 5.28
C MET A 142 10.71 -5.41 4.39
N VAL A 143 11.70 -6.06 4.98
CA VAL A 143 12.69 -6.87 4.23
C VAL A 143 11.98 -8.05 3.54
N GLY A 144 11.11 -8.74 4.26
CA GLY A 144 10.32 -9.85 3.73
C GLY A 144 9.41 -9.41 2.57
N HIS A 145 8.69 -8.31 2.74
CA HIS A 145 7.85 -7.76 1.67
C HIS A 145 8.68 -7.42 0.42
N ARG A 146 9.81 -6.73 0.58
CA ARG A 146 10.73 -6.40 -0.52
C ARG A 146 11.22 -7.66 -1.24
N LYS A 147 11.54 -8.72 -0.48
CA LYS A 147 11.98 -10.00 -1.04
C LYS A 147 10.90 -10.64 -1.91
N VAL A 148 9.64 -10.61 -1.48
CA VAL A 148 8.50 -11.12 -2.25
C VAL A 148 8.30 -10.31 -3.53
N ILE A 149 8.29 -8.99 -3.46
CA ILE A 149 8.14 -8.14 -4.65
C ILE A 149 9.28 -8.35 -5.64
N ASN A 150 10.53 -8.42 -5.18
CA ASN A 150 11.66 -8.71 -6.05
C ASN A 150 11.52 -10.09 -6.72
N TYR A 151 11.07 -11.11 -6.01
CA TYR A 151 10.84 -12.44 -6.56
C TYR A 151 9.78 -12.43 -7.67
N ILE A 152 8.69 -11.68 -7.47
CA ILE A 152 7.67 -11.47 -8.50
C ILE A 152 8.28 -10.75 -9.71
N MET A 153 9.04 -9.69 -9.51
CA MET A 153 9.65 -8.92 -10.59
C MET A 153 10.66 -9.73 -11.40
N GLU A 154 11.46 -10.58 -10.74
CA GLU A 154 12.41 -11.49 -11.41
C GLU A 154 11.66 -12.53 -12.23
N TYR A 155 10.61 -13.12 -11.67
CA TYR A 155 9.77 -14.07 -12.41
C TYR A 155 9.09 -13.43 -13.63
N LEU A 156 8.58 -12.20 -13.48
CA LEU A 156 7.97 -11.47 -14.61
C LEU A 156 8.96 -11.20 -15.74
N LYS A 157 10.23 -10.93 -15.43
CA LYS A 157 11.29 -10.80 -16.44
C LYS A 157 11.53 -12.10 -17.20
N GLU A 158 11.55 -13.24 -16.48
CA GLU A 158 11.68 -14.57 -17.08
C GLU A 158 10.46 -14.90 -17.94
N TYR A 159 9.26 -14.64 -17.43
CA TYR A 159 7.99 -14.88 -18.11
C TYR A 159 7.85 -14.06 -19.40
N ASN A 160 8.40 -12.85 -19.43
CA ASN A 160 8.29 -11.91 -20.54
C ASN A 160 9.57 -11.86 -21.41
N GLN A 161 10.40 -12.91 -21.42
CA GLN A 161 11.64 -12.94 -22.22
C GLN A 161 11.39 -12.77 -23.72
N ASP A 162 10.24 -13.25 -24.22
CA ASP A 162 9.83 -13.11 -25.62
C ASP A 162 9.22 -11.73 -25.96
N ASN A 163 9.30 -10.79 -25.04
CA ASN A 163 8.71 -9.44 -25.16
C ASN A 163 7.20 -9.45 -25.54
N LYS A 164 6.47 -10.42 -25.01
CA LYS A 164 5.03 -10.59 -25.22
C LYS A 164 4.24 -9.35 -24.74
N PHE A 165 4.69 -8.71 -23.67
CA PHE A 165 4.09 -7.50 -23.14
C PHE A 165 5.10 -6.38 -23.06
N GLN A 166 4.70 -5.17 -23.45
CA GLN A 166 5.51 -3.96 -23.25
C GLN A 166 5.33 -3.40 -21.83
N TYR A 167 4.14 -3.58 -21.26
CA TYR A 167 3.82 -3.14 -19.91
C TYR A 167 3.02 -4.22 -19.18
N ILE A 168 3.40 -4.46 -17.92
CA ILE A 168 2.64 -5.28 -17.00
C ILE A 168 2.34 -4.40 -15.79
N PHE A 169 1.05 -4.05 -15.62
CA PHE A 169 0.60 -3.21 -14.53
C PHE A 169 0.22 -4.03 -13.31
N SER A 170 0.43 -3.48 -12.13
CA SER A 170 -0.11 -4.01 -10.90
C SER A 170 -1.47 -3.37 -10.63
N PHE A 171 -2.48 -4.20 -10.39
CA PHE A 171 -3.81 -3.80 -9.97
C PHE A 171 -4.02 -4.20 -8.50
N SER A 172 -4.53 -3.28 -7.69
CA SER A 172 -5.02 -3.52 -6.33
C SER A 172 -6.24 -2.65 -6.06
N PHE A 173 -7.00 -2.96 -5.03
CA PHE A 173 -8.11 -2.10 -4.64
C PHE A 173 -7.62 -0.68 -4.31
N GLY A 174 -8.19 0.32 -4.98
CA GLY A 174 -7.80 1.73 -4.82
C GLY A 174 -6.54 2.15 -5.58
N SER A 175 -6.00 1.30 -6.48
CA SER A 175 -4.88 1.67 -7.36
C SER A 175 -5.33 2.62 -8.49
N ASN A 176 -4.34 3.15 -9.23
CA ASN A 176 -4.60 4.04 -10.36
C ASN A 176 -5.20 3.35 -11.60
N LEU A 177 -5.16 2.03 -11.69
CA LEU A 177 -5.81 1.25 -12.74
C LEU A 177 -7.26 1.00 -12.32
N LEU A 178 -8.21 1.73 -12.94
CA LEU A 178 -9.63 1.67 -12.60
C LEU A 178 -10.42 0.67 -13.46
N TYR A 179 -9.93 0.40 -14.67
CA TYR A 179 -10.53 -0.54 -15.61
C TYR A 179 -9.45 -1.18 -16.49
N ALA A 180 -9.58 -2.47 -16.71
CA ALA A 180 -8.85 -3.22 -17.71
C ALA A 180 -9.75 -4.35 -18.25
N ASP A 181 -9.51 -4.76 -19.48
CA ASP A 181 -10.20 -5.92 -20.07
C ASP A 181 -9.73 -7.20 -19.39
N GLU A 182 -10.66 -8.09 -19.03
CA GLU A 182 -10.35 -9.36 -18.36
C GLU A 182 -9.40 -10.26 -19.18
N GLY A 183 -9.41 -10.12 -20.51
CA GLY A 183 -8.50 -10.82 -21.40
C GLY A 183 -7.01 -10.46 -21.21
N ASN A 184 -6.73 -9.34 -20.53
CA ASN A 184 -5.38 -8.88 -20.20
C ASN A 184 -4.93 -9.27 -18.78
N ASP A 185 -5.76 -9.98 -18.01
CA ASP A 185 -5.43 -10.47 -16.67
C ASP A 185 -4.55 -11.73 -16.74
N ILE A 186 -3.30 -11.57 -16.33
CA ILE A 186 -2.32 -12.68 -16.25
C ILE A 186 -2.12 -13.19 -14.82
N THR A 187 -2.94 -12.76 -13.85
CA THR A 187 -2.76 -13.09 -12.42
C THR A 187 -2.66 -14.58 -12.15
N SER A 188 -3.58 -15.38 -12.71
CA SER A 188 -3.62 -16.84 -12.47
C SER A 188 -2.44 -17.57 -13.07
N GLU A 189 -1.99 -17.15 -14.25
CA GLU A 189 -0.84 -17.74 -14.93
C GLU A 189 0.46 -17.44 -14.16
N ILE A 190 0.67 -16.18 -13.79
CA ILE A 190 1.83 -15.75 -13.00
C ILE A 190 1.83 -16.41 -11.63
N LEU A 191 0.69 -16.49 -10.93
CA LEU A 191 0.58 -17.17 -9.64
C LEU A 191 0.99 -18.65 -9.72
N THR A 192 0.50 -19.34 -10.75
CA THR A 192 0.83 -20.75 -10.96
C THR A 192 2.33 -20.94 -11.18
N GLY A 193 2.94 -20.12 -12.02
CA GLY A 193 4.36 -20.19 -12.30
C GLY A 193 5.24 -19.86 -11.10
N LEU A 194 4.92 -18.78 -10.38
CA LEU A 194 5.61 -18.39 -9.14
C LEU A 194 5.57 -19.50 -8.08
N ASN A 195 4.39 -20.10 -7.86
CA ASN A 195 4.24 -21.15 -6.89
C ASN A 195 5.02 -22.42 -7.29
N ASN A 196 5.04 -22.77 -8.57
CA ASN A 196 5.81 -23.90 -9.07
C ASN A 196 7.32 -23.65 -8.93
N LYS A 197 7.81 -22.46 -9.33
CA LYS A 197 9.21 -22.08 -9.18
C LYS A 197 9.64 -22.14 -7.72
N TYR A 198 8.86 -21.55 -6.82
CA TYR A 198 9.16 -21.53 -5.39
C TYR A 198 9.22 -22.94 -4.78
N LYS A 199 8.29 -23.85 -5.13
CA LYS A 199 8.31 -25.24 -4.68
C LYS A 199 9.58 -25.95 -5.11
N LEU A 200 10.02 -25.78 -6.37
CA LEU A 200 11.24 -26.38 -6.88
C LEU A 200 12.50 -25.88 -6.17
N GLU A 201 12.55 -24.58 -5.84
CA GLU A 201 13.66 -23.99 -5.10
C GLU A 201 13.70 -24.45 -3.63
N LYS A 202 12.52 -24.64 -3.02
CA LYS A 202 12.41 -25.13 -1.63
C LYS A 202 12.88 -26.58 -1.46
N VAL A 203 12.71 -27.42 -2.49
CA VAL A 203 13.18 -28.82 -2.48
C VAL A 203 14.71 -28.93 -2.65
N LYS A 204 15.34 -27.92 -3.25
CA LYS A 204 16.81 -27.91 -3.47
C LYS A 204 17.62 -27.41 -2.27
N LYS A 205 16.97 -26.86 -1.24
CA LYS A 205 17.57 -26.42 0.03
C LYS A 205 17.43 -27.49 1.10
#